data_5ff495a1eaa2b3c16ead65f9325c4de2
#
_entry.id   5ff495a1eaa2b3c16ead65f9325c4de2
#
_cell.length_a   1.000
_cell.length_b   1.000
_cell.length_c   1.000
_cell.angle_alpha   90.00
_cell.angle_beta   90.00
_cell.angle_gamma   90.00
#
_symmetry.space_group_name_H-M   'P 1'
#
loop_
_entity.id
_entity.type
_entity.pdbx_description
1 polymer ?
#
loop_
_entity_poly.entity_id
_entity_poly.type
_entity_poly.pdbx_seq_one_letter_code
_entity_poly.pdbx_strand_id
1 'polypeptide(L)'
;MKNIFSYISGAILTVAVALGVTACSPEKFDAPNQDGIPMAADYESAVHIEVDQETNYAYFSFDAQAGGVMPIWIIDGKSYSTSFSMSKYYRKAGDYSIEVKIANANGISDGSIQKTFHVDKTKMNGFGGFVYDSDFNLWKTATVATPTFYYAPGWSQITDPAFSVVEGGYVITLPSATTDTWQAQMLVGTDIATSADKNYDFSAILTSTTEHPHVMVKLVDSSDDNIFYFAETIALTANEPVCFWKSDMAGLDIANLKFVFDFGGNAENTEIMVESIVLKDHTNDDGTIVPEEETVPEPTWSAVDSEDNLWYGTTFTTTYYYAPGWSQIADPELKIEGTEYSISFSEATGEQWQNQVVLTTEGLTTTATEEYDFRMVMNATNDIAGVTVKLTQTDDDDAYVVLERKDLLAGEDIVIKAIKQKGVDITQAKLVLDFGGNPAATDVVIKDIIFQKHRD
;
A
#
# COMPACT_ATOMS: atom_id res chain seq x y z
N MET A 1 -12.56 -17.24 -1.75
CA MET A 1 -12.89 -16.97 -3.16
C MET A 1 -12.33 -18.00 -4.16
N LYS A 2 -11.25 -18.70 -3.90
CA LYS A 2 -10.71 -19.76 -4.80
C LYS A 2 -11.64 -20.96 -5.06
N ASN A 3 -12.56 -21.24 -4.18
CA ASN A 3 -13.42 -22.43 -4.29
C ASN A 3 -14.73 -22.23 -5.10
N ILE A 4 -15.14 -20.99 -5.36
CA ILE A 4 -16.35 -20.71 -6.14
C ILE A 4 -16.10 -20.86 -7.64
N PHE A 5 -14.91 -20.48 -8.12
CA PHE A 5 -14.54 -20.63 -9.53
C PHE A 5 -14.38 -22.09 -9.96
N SER A 6 -13.97 -22.97 -9.04
CA SER A 6 -13.85 -24.41 -9.33
C SER A 6 -15.22 -25.06 -9.55
N TYR A 7 -16.27 -24.58 -8.89
CA TYR A 7 -17.61 -25.13 -9.04
C TYR A 7 -18.32 -24.63 -10.30
N ILE A 8 -18.04 -23.39 -10.73
CA ILE A 8 -18.65 -22.84 -11.96
C ILE A 8 -18.03 -23.46 -13.21
N SER A 9 -16.71 -23.66 -13.23
CA SER A 9 -16.06 -24.40 -14.33
C SER A 9 -16.47 -25.86 -14.37
N GLY A 10 -16.72 -26.48 -13.22
CA GLY A 10 -17.25 -27.85 -13.13
C GLY A 10 -18.71 -27.97 -13.57
N ALA A 11 -19.54 -26.95 -13.29
CA ALA A 11 -20.95 -26.94 -13.66
C ALA A 11 -21.14 -26.75 -15.18
N ILE A 12 -20.34 -25.91 -15.80
CA ILE A 12 -20.39 -25.72 -17.28
C ILE A 12 -19.92 -26.98 -18.01
N LEU A 13 -18.89 -27.65 -17.51
CA LEU A 13 -18.42 -28.92 -18.07
C LEU A 13 -19.41 -30.06 -17.81
N THR A 14 -20.09 -30.03 -16.65
CA THR A 14 -21.09 -31.07 -16.29
C THR A 14 -22.39 -30.89 -17.08
N VAL A 15 -22.81 -29.68 -17.40
CA VAL A 15 -23.98 -29.43 -18.25
C VAL A 15 -23.70 -29.82 -19.70
N ALA A 16 -22.51 -29.53 -20.22
CA ALA A 16 -22.11 -29.99 -21.55
C ALA A 16 -22.00 -31.53 -21.65
N VAL A 17 -21.53 -32.18 -20.57
CA VAL A 17 -21.44 -33.64 -20.49
C VAL A 17 -22.80 -34.28 -20.16
N ALA A 18 -23.66 -33.65 -19.36
CA ALA A 18 -24.98 -34.19 -19.02
C ALA A 18 -25.96 -34.11 -20.21
N LEU A 19 -25.83 -33.14 -21.10
CA LEU A 19 -26.62 -33.08 -22.33
C LEU A 19 -26.12 -34.07 -23.42
N GLY A 20 -24.86 -34.55 -23.30
CA GLY A 20 -24.30 -35.55 -24.19
C GLY A 20 -24.54 -37.02 -23.80
N VAL A 21 -25.04 -37.30 -22.58
CA VAL A 21 -25.11 -38.68 -22.05
C VAL A 21 -26.56 -39.23 -22.05
N THR A 22 -27.57 -38.47 -22.40
CA THR A 22 -28.94 -38.97 -22.46
C THR A 22 -29.35 -39.52 -23.84
N ALA A 23 -28.43 -39.56 -24.79
CA ALA A 23 -28.66 -40.21 -26.10
C ALA A 23 -27.70 -41.34 -26.34
N CYS A 24 -27.65 -42.35 -25.46
CA CYS A 24 -27.04 -43.64 -25.77
C CYS A 24 -27.99 -44.49 -26.59
N SER A 25 -27.98 -44.31 -27.90
CA SER A 25 -28.24 -45.36 -28.83
C SER A 25 -26.93 -45.66 -29.54
N PRO A 26 -26.47 -46.95 -29.58
CA PRO A 26 -25.13 -47.26 -30.09
C PRO A 26 -24.99 -47.23 -31.59
N GLU A 27 -25.93 -46.74 -32.31
CA GLU A 27 -25.87 -46.64 -33.76
C GLU A 27 -26.18 -45.22 -34.25
N LYS A 28 -25.15 -44.54 -34.67
CA LYS A 28 -25.04 -43.26 -35.33
C LYS A 28 -24.67 -42.10 -34.37
N PHE A 29 -23.37 -41.83 -34.27
CA PHE A 29 -22.84 -40.49 -34.09
C PHE A 29 -23.08 -39.74 -35.42
N ASP A 30 -24.26 -39.22 -35.63
CA ASP A 30 -24.43 -38.13 -36.58
C ASP A 30 -23.68 -36.94 -35.97
N ALA A 31 -22.86 -36.24 -36.76
CA ALA A 31 -22.28 -34.96 -36.37
C ALA A 31 -23.41 -34.07 -35.81
N PRO A 32 -23.19 -33.32 -34.72
CA PRO A 32 -24.25 -32.49 -34.16
C PRO A 32 -24.90 -31.73 -35.26
N ASN A 33 -26.22 -31.93 -35.41
CA ASN A 33 -26.99 -31.27 -36.47
C ASN A 33 -26.84 -29.76 -36.19
N GLN A 34 -26.21 -29.03 -37.12
CA GLN A 34 -26.07 -27.59 -37.01
C GLN A 34 -27.42 -26.85 -37.12
N ASP A 35 -28.46 -27.58 -37.52
CA ASP A 35 -29.82 -27.06 -37.54
C ASP A 35 -30.31 -26.75 -36.13
N GLY A 36 -30.46 -25.46 -35.82
CA GLY A 36 -30.96 -24.97 -34.54
C GLY A 36 -29.93 -24.48 -33.55
N ILE A 37 -28.64 -24.49 -33.90
CA ILE A 37 -27.61 -23.72 -33.14
C ILE A 37 -27.86 -22.23 -33.43
N PRO A 38 -27.91 -21.34 -32.45
CA PRO A 38 -28.15 -19.91 -32.66
C PRO A 38 -27.02 -19.25 -33.45
N MET A 39 -27.33 -18.34 -34.34
CA MET A 39 -26.34 -17.45 -34.93
C MET A 39 -26.20 -16.20 -34.06
N ALA A 40 -25.00 -15.90 -33.63
CA ALA A 40 -24.77 -14.76 -32.73
C ALA A 40 -25.27 -13.43 -33.33
N ALA A 41 -25.09 -13.24 -34.64
CA ALA A 41 -25.54 -12.03 -35.33
C ALA A 41 -27.04 -11.74 -35.26
N ASP A 42 -27.87 -12.78 -35.12
CA ASP A 42 -29.34 -12.60 -35.02
C ASP A 42 -29.76 -11.96 -33.69
N TYR A 43 -28.85 -11.93 -32.71
CA TYR A 43 -29.09 -11.43 -31.34
C TYR A 43 -28.29 -10.15 -31.01
N GLU A 44 -27.68 -9.53 -32.02
CA GLU A 44 -26.86 -8.33 -31.77
C GLU A 44 -27.67 -7.19 -31.16
N SER A 45 -28.95 -7.04 -31.51
CA SER A 45 -29.86 -6.03 -30.98
C SER A 45 -30.37 -6.37 -29.56
N ALA A 46 -30.19 -7.60 -29.11
CA ALA A 46 -30.57 -8.04 -27.77
C ALA A 46 -29.46 -7.77 -26.72
N VAL A 47 -28.26 -7.44 -27.15
CA VAL A 47 -27.13 -7.15 -26.27
C VAL A 47 -27.05 -5.66 -26.01
N HIS A 48 -27.23 -5.26 -24.76
CA HIS A 48 -27.15 -3.87 -24.32
C HIS A 48 -26.03 -3.69 -23.31
N ILE A 49 -25.36 -2.53 -23.39
CA ILE A 49 -24.35 -2.08 -22.44
C ILE A 49 -24.68 -0.66 -22.04
N GLU A 50 -24.75 -0.43 -20.74
CA GLU A 50 -24.88 0.90 -20.16
C GLU A 50 -23.74 1.12 -19.17
N VAL A 51 -23.06 2.25 -19.25
CA VAL A 51 -21.98 2.61 -18.34
C VAL A 51 -22.45 3.77 -17.47
N ASP A 52 -22.49 3.55 -16.19
CA ASP A 52 -22.63 4.62 -15.22
C ASP A 52 -21.27 5.30 -15.04
N GLN A 53 -21.09 6.45 -15.65
CA GLN A 53 -19.85 7.22 -15.63
C GLN A 53 -19.56 7.85 -14.26
N GLU A 54 -20.53 7.85 -13.34
CA GLU A 54 -20.31 8.33 -11.99
C GLU A 54 -19.77 7.23 -11.07
N THR A 55 -20.14 5.99 -11.28
CA THR A 55 -19.72 4.85 -10.46
C THR A 55 -18.71 3.95 -11.16
N ASN A 56 -18.48 4.13 -12.49
CA ASN A 56 -17.66 3.27 -13.32
C ASN A 56 -18.15 1.80 -13.38
N TYR A 57 -19.41 1.56 -13.09
CA TYR A 57 -20.01 0.26 -13.35
C TYR A 57 -20.54 0.18 -14.76
N ALA A 58 -20.16 -0.85 -15.50
CA ALA A 58 -20.80 -1.22 -16.75
C ALA A 58 -21.86 -2.30 -16.46
N TYR A 59 -23.07 -2.04 -16.89
CA TYR A 59 -24.22 -2.94 -16.79
C TYR A 59 -24.43 -3.59 -18.16
N PHE A 60 -24.49 -4.90 -18.16
CA PHE A 60 -24.66 -5.72 -19.34
C PHE A 60 -25.99 -6.43 -19.25
N SER A 61 -26.80 -6.36 -20.29
CA SER A 61 -28.08 -7.08 -20.33
C SER A 61 -28.31 -7.73 -21.69
N PHE A 62 -28.99 -8.83 -21.66
CA PHE A 62 -29.42 -9.58 -22.83
C PHE A 62 -30.95 -9.74 -22.78
N ASP A 63 -31.62 -9.16 -23.77
CA ASP A 63 -33.06 -9.25 -23.85
C ASP A 63 -33.48 -10.65 -24.29
N ALA A 64 -34.01 -11.42 -23.36
CA ALA A 64 -34.53 -12.74 -23.60
C ALA A 64 -35.78 -12.65 -24.47
N GLN A 65 -35.63 -12.87 -25.79
CA GLN A 65 -36.78 -13.18 -26.59
C GLN A 65 -37.14 -14.67 -26.41
N ALA A 66 -38.43 -14.97 -26.41
CA ALA A 66 -38.95 -16.33 -26.27
C ALA A 66 -38.24 -17.28 -27.27
N GLY A 67 -37.42 -18.20 -26.79
CA GLY A 67 -36.66 -19.09 -27.66
C GLY A 67 -35.63 -19.99 -26.98
N GLY A 68 -35.47 -19.90 -25.64
CA GLY A 68 -34.60 -20.81 -24.91
C GLY A 68 -33.10 -20.58 -25.20
N VAL A 69 -32.70 -19.36 -25.49
CA VAL A 69 -31.31 -18.93 -25.69
C VAL A 69 -30.78 -18.25 -24.43
N MET A 70 -29.47 -18.31 -24.22
CA MET A 70 -28.77 -17.66 -23.12
C MET A 70 -27.47 -17.02 -23.63
N PRO A 71 -27.05 -15.89 -23.06
CA PRO A 71 -25.78 -15.27 -23.38
C PRO A 71 -24.63 -16.01 -22.67
N ILE A 72 -23.47 -15.98 -23.27
CA ILE A 72 -22.17 -16.30 -22.65
C ILE A 72 -21.31 -15.05 -22.80
N TRP A 73 -21.16 -14.32 -21.70
CA TRP A 73 -20.33 -13.13 -21.67
C TRP A 73 -18.87 -13.51 -21.56
N ILE A 74 -18.04 -12.96 -22.44
CA ILE A 74 -16.60 -13.20 -22.48
C ILE A 74 -15.90 -11.86 -22.32
N ILE A 75 -15.05 -11.76 -21.30
CA ILE A 75 -14.27 -10.57 -20.99
C ILE A 75 -12.82 -11.02 -20.89
N ASP A 76 -11.92 -10.30 -21.54
CA ASP A 76 -10.49 -10.61 -21.62
C ASP A 76 -10.23 -12.06 -22.08
N GLY A 77 -11.03 -12.51 -23.06
CA GLY A 77 -10.94 -13.86 -23.63
C GLY A 77 -11.39 -14.99 -22.71
N LYS A 78 -11.99 -14.70 -21.56
CA LYS A 78 -12.47 -15.68 -20.60
C LYS A 78 -13.98 -15.59 -20.41
N SER A 79 -14.65 -16.76 -20.32
CA SER A 79 -16.07 -16.78 -19.93
C SER A 79 -16.24 -16.20 -18.54
N TYR A 80 -17.06 -15.14 -18.45
CA TYR A 80 -17.28 -14.37 -17.24
C TYR A 80 -18.62 -14.70 -16.57
N SER A 81 -19.71 -14.75 -17.36
CA SER A 81 -21.07 -15.00 -16.87
C SER A 81 -21.94 -15.60 -17.96
N THR A 82 -23.03 -16.26 -17.56
CA THR A 82 -24.14 -16.69 -18.43
C THR A 82 -25.49 -16.06 -18.01
N SER A 83 -25.46 -15.13 -17.07
CA SER A 83 -26.65 -14.42 -16.60
C SER A 83 -27.20 -13.47 -17.67
N PHE A 84 -28.53 -13.30 -17.71
CA PHE A 84 -29.18 -12.35 -18.60
C PHE A 84 -28.87 -10.90 -18.28
N SER A 85 -28.46 -10.63 -17.06
CA SER A 85 -27.92 -9.33 -16.64
C SER A 85 -26.73 -9.53 -15.69
N MET A 86 -25.75 -8.66 -15.79
CA MET A 86 -24.63 -8.59 -14.90
C MET A 86 -24.06 -7.18 -14.86
N SER A 87 -23.21 -6.89 -13.89
CA SER A 87 -22.43 -5.66 -13.84
C SER A 87 -20.98 -5.95 -13.54
N LYS A 88 -20.10 -5.06 -13.97
CA LYS A 88 -18.67 -5.11 -13.66
C LYS A 88 -18.15 -3.69 -13.48
N TYR A 89 -17.33 -3.51 -12.43
CA TYR A 89 -16.63 -2.28 -12.17
C TYR A 89 -15.38 -2.17 -13.05
N TYR A 90 -15.22 -1.02 -13.74
CA TYR A 90 -14.06 -0.70 -14.56
C TYR A 90 -13.36 0.52 -13.98
N ARG A 91 -12.26 0.31 -13.30
CA ARG A 91 -11.57 1.34 -12.55
C ARG A 91 -10.90 2.40 -13.42
N LYS A 92 -10.26 1.99 -14.50
CA LYS A 92 -9.51 2.90 -15.39
C LYS A 92 -10.39 3.49 -16.47
N ALA A 93 -10.16 4.76 -16.80
CA ALA A 93 -10.68 5.35 -18.01
C ALA A 93 -10.14 4.61 -19.23
N GLY A 94 -10.93 4.52 -20.28
CA GLY A 94 -10.50 3.90 -21.52
C GLY A 94 -11.61 3.21 -22.28
N ASP A 95 -11.25 2.67 -23.43
CA ASP A 95 -12.13 1.89 -24.30
C ASP A 95 -12.02 0.40 -23.96
N TYR A 96 -13.16 -0.22 -23.74
CA TYR A 96 -13.26 -1.64 -23.39
C TYR A 96 -14.09 -2.36 -24.43
N SER A 97 -13.85 -3.66 -24.56
CA SER A 97 -14.63 -4.54 -25.41
C SER A 97 -15.07 -5.79 -24.66
N ILE A 98 -16.23 -6.29 -25.03
CA ILE A 98 -16.72 -7.60 -24.60
C ILE A 98 -17.11 -8.42 -25.81
N GLU A 99 -17.04 -9.72 -25.64
CA GLU A 99 -17.54 -10.70 -26.61
C GLU A 99 -18.72 -11.46 -26.02
N VAL A 100 -19.77 -11.68 -26.79
CA VAL A 100 -20.95 -12.44 -26.37
C VAL A 100 -21.19 -13.56 -27.35
N LYS A 101 -21.20 -14.79 -26.86
CA LYS A 101 -21.72 -15.97 -27.60
C LYS A 101 -23.12 -16.29 -27.12
N ILE A 102 -23.89 -16.91 -28.00
CA ILE A 102 -25.26 -17.29 -27.71
C ILE A 102 -25.33 -18.82 -27.65
N ALA A 103 -25.96 -19.35 -26.64
CA ALA A 103 -26.15 -20.78 -26.45
C ALA A 103 -27.63 -21.15 -26.36
N ASN A 104 -27.97 -22.35 -26.80
CA ASN A 104 -29.26 -23.00 -26.56
C ASN A 104 -29.05 -24.49 -26.31
N ALA A 105 -30.15 -25.26 -26.30
CA ALA A 105 -30.10 -26.71 -26.07
C ALA A 105 -29.33 -27.47 -27.19
N ASN A 106 -29.17 -26.88 -28.39
CA ASN A 106 -28.50 -27.52 -29.53
C ASN A 106 -26.99 -27.21 -29.59
N GLY A 107 -26.54 -26.12 -28.92
CA GLY A 107 -25.13 -25.77 -28.88
C GLY A 107 -24.86 -24.28 -28.68
N ILE A 108 -23.58 -23.92 -28.89
CA ILE A 108 -23.06 -22.54 -28.74
C ILE A 108 -22.76 -22.01 -30.14
N SER A 109 -23.08 -20.75 -30.41
CA SER A 109 -22.82 -20.08 -31.70
C SER A 109 -21.35 -20.17 -32.08
N ASP A 110 -21.08 -20.41 -33.35
CA ASP A 110 -19.72 -20.34 -33.92
C ASP A 110 -19.16 -18.92 -33.97
N GLY A 111 -20.02 -17.93 -34.20
CA GLY A 111 -19.68 -16.52 -34.16
C GLY A 111 -19.95 -15.91 -32.78
N SER A 112 -19.53 -14.68 -32.61
CA SER A 112 -19.77 -13.86 -31.40
C SER A 112 -20.17 -12.44 -31.76
N ILE A 113 -20.84 -11.78 -30.84
CA ILE A 113 -21.16 -10.34 -30.89
C ILE A 113 -20.03 -9.61 -30.16
N GLN A 114 -19.43 -8.63 -30.83
CA GLN A 114 -18.45 -7.74 -30.21
C GLN A 114 -19.11 -6.40 -29.91
N LYS A 115 -19.00 -5.93 -28.69
CA LYS A 115 -19.47 -4.60 -28.27
C LYS A 115 -18.34 -3.85 -27.59
N THR A 116 -18.26 -2.56 -27.86
CA THR A 116 -17.31 -1.65 -27.20
C THR A 116 -18.07 -0.64 -26.36
N PHE A 117 -17.43 -0.17 -25.30
CA PHE A 117 -17.94 0.91 -24.46
C PHE A 117 -16.76 1.70 -23.89
N HIS A 118 -17.04 2.92 -23.46
CA HIS A 118 -16.05 3.84 -22.93
C HIS A 118 -16.31 4.13 -21.45
N VAL A 119 -15.25 4.23 -20.67
CA VAL A 119 -15.25 4.71 -19.28
C VAL A 119 -14.48 6.03 -19.25
N ASP A 120 -15.16 7.11 -18.84
CA ASP A 120 -14.66 8.48 -18.98
C ASP A 120 -13.52 8.80 -18.01
N LYS A 121 -13.56 8.24 -16.79
CA LYS A 121 -12.65 8.62 -15.70
C LYS A 121 -12.07 7.39 -15.01
N THR A 122 -10.80 7.50 -14.62
CA THR A 122 -10.21 6.55 -13.68
C THR A 122 -10.75 6.83 -12.29
N LYS A 123 -11.29 5.82 -11.62
CA LYS A 123 -11.75 5.87 -10.24
C LYS A 123 -10.97 4.91 -9.38
N MET A 124 -10.74 5.33 -8.16
CA MET A 124 -10.07 4.52 -7.13
C MET A 124 -11.08 4.00 -6.12
N ASN A 125 -10.79 2.86 -5.52
CA ASN A 125 -11.45 2.46 -4.30
C ASN A 125 -10.92 3.34 -3.15
N GLY A 126 -11.81 3.95 -2.38
CA GLY A 126 -11.44 4.83 -1.29
C GLY A 126 -11.22 6.28 -1.72
N PHE A 127 -10.39 6.99 -0.98
CA PHE A 127 -10.10 8.39 -1.22
C PHE A 127 -9.26 8.56 -2.50
N GLY A 128 -9.74 9.37 -3.42
CA GLY A 128 -9.10 9.63 -4.71
C GLY A 128 -8.09 10.76 -4.72
N GLY A 129 -7.76 11.33 -3.55
CA GLY A 129 -6.89 12.49 -3.41
C GLY A 129 -7.62 13.83 -3.45
N PHE A 130 -6.88 14.89 -3.23
CA PHE A 130 -7.34 16.27 -3.39
C PHE A 130 -7.44 16.64 -4.87
N VAL A 131 -8.17 17.74 -5.18
CA VAL A 131 -8.43 18.14 -6.57
C VAL A 131 -7.14 18.65 -7.23
N TYR A 132 -6.58 17.84 -8.14
CA TYR A 132 -5.35 18.19 -8.86
C TYR A 132 -5.47 19.52 -9.63
N ASP A 133 -6.58 19.74 -10.34
CA ASP A 133 -6.83 20.95 -11.14
C ASP A 133 -7.21 22.18 -10.34
N SER A 134 -7.29 22.09 -9.01
CA SER A 134 -7.57 23.25 -8.15
C SER A 134 -6.51 24.33 -8.31
N ASP A 135 -6.95 25.58 -8.30
CA ASP A 135 -6.06 26.76 -8.23
C ASP A 135 -5.28 26.84 -6.92
N PHE A 136 -5.68 26.05 -5.92
CA PHE A 136 -5.01 25.95 -4.62
C PHE A 136 -3.87 24.94 -4.61
N ASN A 137 -3.72 24.12 -5.65
CA ASN A 137 -2.64 23.15 -5.73
C ASN A 137 -1.29 23.84 -5.98
N LEU A 138 -0.46 23.89 -4.94
CA LEU A 138 0.87 24.51 -4.98
C LEU A 138 1.80 23.79 -5.96
N TRP A 139 1.68 22.47 -6.11
CA TRP A 139 2.45 21.72 -7.08
C TRP A 139 2.22 22.20 -8.53
N LYS A 140 0.99 22.50 -8.88
CA LYS A 140 0.60 22.91 -10.23
C LYS A 140 1.18 24.27 -10.63
N THR A 141 1.41 25.14 -9.65
CA THR A 141 1.93 26.51 -9.87
C THR A 141 3.43 26.64 -9.63
N ALA A 142 4.05 25.61 -9.05
CA ALA A 142 5.47 25.60 -8.72
C ALA A 142 6.39 25.45 -9.93
N THR A 143 7.60 25.94 -9.78
CA THR A 143 8.73 25.55 -10.62
C THR A 143 9.25 24.22 -10.12
N VAL A 144 8.96 23.17 -10.86
CA VAL A 144 9.38 21.79 -10.52
C VAL A 144 10.68 21.48 -11.26
N ALA A 145 11.71 21.09 -10.52
CA ALA A 145 12.97 20.69 -11.10
C ALA A 145 12.87 19.36 -11.85
N THR A 146 13.75 19.13 -12.81
CA THR A 146 13.88 17.80 -13.41
C THR A 146 14.24 16.79 -12.31
N PRO A 147 13.56 15.64 -12.22
CA PRO A 147 13.87 14.61 -11.26
C PRO A 147 15.33 14.18 -11.33
N THR A 148 15.92 13.97 -10.17
CA THR A 148 17.23 13.32 -10.02
C THR A 148 17.03 11.96 -9.37
N PHE A 149 17.96 11.04 -9.63
CA PHE A 149 17.81 9.67 -9.16
C PHE A 149 19.06 9.22 -8.41
N TYR A 150 18.82 8.36 -7.43
CA TYR A 150 19.84 7.46 -6.91
C TYR A 150 19.39 6.05 -7.24
N TYR A 151 20.10 5.36 -8.15
CA TYR A 151 19.73 4.03 -8.60
C TYR A 151 20.93 3.09 -8.51
N ALA A 152 20.90 2.18 -7.54
CA ALA A 152 22.03 1.37 -7.13
C ALA A 152 21.66 -0.13 -6.94
N PRO A 153 21.09 -0.82 -7.95
CA PRO A 153 20.92 -2.26 -7.90
C PRO A 153 22.31 -2.91 -7.75
N GLY A 154 22.43 -3.88 -6.82
CA GLY A 154 23.72 -4.51 -6.54
C GLY A 154 24.72 -3.61 -5.82
N TRP A 155 24.24 -2.62 -5.03
CA TRP A 155 25.02 -1.74 -4.15
C TRP A 155 25.93 -0.72 -4.85
N SER A 156 25.86 -0.59 -6.15
CA SER A 156 26.60 0.40 -6.92
C SER A 156 25.66 1.21 -7.78
N GLN A 157 25.80 2.54 -7.73
CA GLN A 157 25.01 3.43 -8.58
C GLN A 157 25.32 3.16 -10.05
N ILE A 158 24.27 3.02 -10.85
CA ILE A 158 24.33 2.84 -12.30
C ILE A 158 23.63 4.00 -13.00
N THR A 159 23.42 3.88 -14.30
CA THR A 159 22.66 4.87 -15.10
C THR A 159 21.26 5.05 -14.53
N ASP A 160 20.83 6.30 -14.41
CA ASP A 160 19.50 6.65 -13.94
C ASP A 160 18.40 5.92 -14.73
N PRO A 161 17.29 5.55 -14.07
CA PRO A 161 16.16 4.93 -14.73
C PRO A 161 15.53 5.89 -15.74
N ALA A 162 14.94 5.33 -16.79
CA ALA A 162 14.15 6.11 -17.73
C ALA A 162 12.89 6.64 -17.06
N PHE A 163 12.52 7.88 -17.36
CA PHE A 163 11.28 8.47 -16.90
C PHE A 163 10.60 9.31 -17.99
N SER A 164 9.30 9.50 -17.86
CA SER A 164 8.52 10.45 -18.64
C SER A 164 7.65 11.29 -17.72
N VAL A 165 7.40 12.54 -18.13
CA VAL A 165 6.48 13.44 -17.44
C VAL A 165 5.06 13.13 -17.90
N VAL A 166 4.14 12.98 -16.96
CA VAL A 166 2.71 12.84 -17.17
C VAL A 166 1.98 13.98 -16.48
N GLU A 167 0.68 14.09 -16.69
CA GLU A 167 -0.10 15.12 -16.01
C GLU A 167 -0.04 14.93 -14.49
N GLY A 168 0.54 15.92 -13.80
CA GLY A 168 0.68 15.92 -12.36
C GLY A 168 1.69 14.93 -11.79
N GLY A 169 2.66 14.47 -12.60
CA GLY A 169 3.66 13.54 -12.09
C GLY A 169 4.56 12.88 -13.13
N TYR A 170 4.88 11.60 -12.89
CA TYR A 170 5.93 10.88 -13.62
C TYR A 170 5.61 9.41 -13.80
N VAL A 171 6.11 8.83 -14.88
CA VAL A 171 6.24 7.38 -15.07
C VAL A 171 7.71 7.04 -15.08
N ILE A 172 8.12 6.11 -14.23
CA ILE A 172 9.51 5.68 -14.03
C ILE A 172 9.62 4.20 -14.38
N THR A 173 10.63 3.82 -15.17
CA THR A 173 10.90 2.41 -15.50
C THR A 173 12.19 1.96 -14.80
N LEU A 174 12.06 1.01 -13.88
CA LEU A 174 13.16 0.41 -13.12
C LEU A 174 13.55 -0.92 -13.78
N PRO A 175 14.63 -0.96 -14.58
CA PRO A 175 14.96 -2.15 -15.38
C PRO A 175 15.53 -3.30 -14.54
N SER A 176 16.14 -3.02 -13.39
CA SER A 176 16.78 -4.02 -12.55
C SER A 176 16.08 -4.10 -11.19
N ALA A 177 15.99 -5.31 -10.63
CA ALA A 177 15.50 -5.50 -9.27
C ALA A 177 16.47 -4.87 -8.26
N THR A 178 15.92 -4.40 -7.15
CA THR A 178 16.66 -3.92 -5.98
C THR A 178 16.15 -4.63 -4.73
N THR A 179 16.89 -4.59 -3.63
CA THR A 179 16.53 -5.25 -2.37
C THR A 179 16.07 -4.27 -1.29
N ASP A 180 16.68 -3.09 -1.25
CA ASP A 180 16.40 -2.09 -0.21
C ASP A 180 15.72 -0.86 -0.82
N THR A 181 14.82 -0.23 -0.07
CA THR A 181 14.01 0.92 -0.51
C THR A 181 14.87 2.08 -1.05
N TRP A 182 15.99 2.39 -0.39
CA TRP A 182 16.89 3.47 -0.77
C TRP A 182 17.67 3.22 -2.07
N GLN A 183 17.71 1.99 -2.60
CA GLN A 183 18.46 1.66 -3.82
C GLN A 183 17.83 2.20 -5.11
N ALA A 184 16.61 2.69 -5.07
CA ALA A 184 15.94 3.32 -6.21
C ALA A 184 15.16 4.55 -5.73
N GLN A 185 15.82 5.69 -5.65
CA GLN A 185 15.23 6.95 -5.19
C GLN A 185 14.97 7.90 -6.35
N MET A 186 13.83 8.55 -6.36
CA MET A 186 13.52 9.71 -7.20
C MET A 186 13.34 10.94 -6.32
N LEU A 187 14.10 11.99 -6.61
CA LEU A 187 14.07 13.25 -5.88
C LEU A 187 13.60 14.37 -6.80
N VAL A 188 12.59 15.09 -6.39
CA VAL A 188 11.99 16.20 -7.17
C VAL A 188 11.98 17.47 -6.32
N GLY A 189 12.92 18.37 -6.59
CA GLY A 189 13.00 19.68 -5.95
C GLY A 189 11.96 20.65 -6.53
N THR A 190 11.46 21.54 -5.67
CA THR A 190 10.51 22.59 -6.07
C THR A 190 10.88 23.93 -5.44
N ASP A 191 10.26 25.01 -5.91
CA ASP A 191 10.27 26.33 -5.26
C ASP A 191 9.07 26.54 -4.32
N ILE A 192 8.38 25.47 -3.94
CA ILE A 192 7.27 25.57 -2.99
C ILE A 192 7.84 25.92 -1.61
N ALA A 193 7.36 27.00 -1.05
CA ALA A 193 7.62 27.40 0.31
C ALA A 193 6.40 27.13 1.20
N THR A 194 6.66 26.72 2.45
CA THR A 194 5.64 26.51 3.48
C THR A 194 5.96 27.31 4.74
N SER A 195 4.99 27.46 5.64
CA SER A 195 5.09 28.27 6.83
C SER A 195 4.53 27.53 8.04
N ALA A 196 5.15 27.72 9.22
CA ALA A 196 4.74 27.09 10.48
C ALA A 196 3.38 27.58 11.02
N ASP A 197 2.85 28.70 10.51
CA ASP A 197 1.54 29.25 10.89
C ASP A 197 0.36 28.74 10.05
N LYS A 198 0.60 27.78 9.17
CA LYS A 198 -0.41 27.14 8.32
C LYS A 198 -0.36 25.63 8.47
N ASN A 199 -1.48 24.99 8.17
CA ASN A 199 -1.53 23.55 7.99
C ASN A 199 -1.68 23.22 6.50
N TYR A 200 -1.25 22.01 6.13
CA TYR A 200 -1.23 21.60 4.72
C TYR A 200 -1.87 20.24 4.51
N ASP A 201 -2.46 20.07 3.32
CA ASP A 201 -2.96 18.80 2.81
C ASP A 201 -2.09 18.31 1.67
N PHE A 202 -1.84 17.03 1.64
CA PHE A 202 -1.07 16.36 0.59
C PHE A 202 -1.80 15.15 0.04
N SER A 203 -1.69 14.91 -1.27
CA SER A 203 -2.00 13.62 -1.87
C SER A 203 -1.17 13.35 -3.12
N ALA A 204 -0.92 12.08 -3.39
CA ALA A 204 -0.35 11.57 -4.64
C ALA A 204 -0.92 10.19 -4.94
N ILE A 205 -1.16 9.88 -6.20
CA ILE A 205 -1.62 8.57 -6.64
C ILE A 205 -0.42 7.79 -7.18
N LEU A 206 -0.19 6.60 -6.65
CA LEU A 206 0.90 5.72 -7.07
C LEU A 206 0.35 4.42 -7.64
N THR A 207 0.92 3.97 -8.75
CA THR A 207 0.58 2.68 -9.38
C THR A 207 1.87 1.98 -9.77
N SER A 208 2.01 0.70 -9.41
CA SER A 208 3.14 -0.14 -9.83
C SER A 208 2.65 -1.26 -10.74
N THR A 209 3.42 -1.66 -11.74
CA THR A 209 3.11 -2.82 -12.60
C THR A 209 3.35 -4.15 -11.88
N THR A 210 4.10 -4.15 -10.80
CA THR A 210 4.39 -5.32 -9.97
C THR A 210 3.99 -5.07 -8.51
N GLU A 211 3.84 -6.14 -7.72
CA GLU A 211 3.74 -6.02 -6.27
C GLU A 211 4.94 -5.27 -5.72
N HIS A 212 4.70 -4.29 -4.87
CA HIS A 212 5.75 -3.49 -4.26
C HIS A 212 5.39 -3.16 -2.80
N PRO A 213 5.87 -3.96 -1.84
CA PRO A 213 5.41 -3.87 -0.45
C PRO A 213 5.88 -2.62 0.30
N HIS A 214 6.96 -1.97 -0.14
CA HIS A 214 7.65 -0.93 0.62
C HIS A 214 8.06 0.27 -0.24
N VAL A 215 7.09 1.00 -0.80
CA VAL A 215 7.39 2.31 -1.42
C VAL A 215 7.37 3.38 -0.33
N MET A 216 8.45 4.11 -0.17
CA MET A 216 8.49 5.23 0.79
C MET A 216 8.21 6.55 0.09
N VAL A 217 7.31 7.34 0.67
CA VAL A 217 6.97 8.69 0.22
C VAL A 217 7.40 9.68 1.29
N LYS A 218 8.17 10.70 0.88
CA LYS A 218 8.68 11.73 1.80
C LYS A 218 8.41 13.13 1.24
N LEU A 219 8.12 14.06 2.12
CA LEU A 219 8.05 15.50 1.82
C LEU A 219 8.96 16.22 2.79
N VAL A 220 10.10 16.73 2.29
CA VAL A 220 11.20 17.23 3.11
C VAL A 220 11.68 18.61 2.67
N ASP A 221 12.47 19.28 3.50
CA ASP A 221 13.24 20.46 3.11
C ASP A 221 14.34 20.08 2.11
N SER A 222 14.50 20.88 1.04
CA SER A 222 15.53 20.61 0.02
C SER A 222 16.96 20.71 0.54
N SER A 223 17.18 21.40 1.63
CA SER A 223 18.50 21.66 2.23
C SER A 223 18.82 20.77 3.44
N ASP A 224 17.80 20.20 4.09
CA ASP A 224 17.95 19.35 5.29
C ASP A 224 16.84 18.29 5.34
N ASP A 225 17.20 17.04 5.06
CA ASP A 225 16.28 15.90 5.04
C ASP A 225 15.75 15.53 6.44
N ASN A 226 16.31 16.09 7.51
CA ASN A 226 15.79 15.93 8.87
C ASN A 226 14.58 16.85 9.15
N ILE A 227 14.35 17.85 8.32
CA ILE A 227 13.17 18.71 8.37
C ILE A 227 12.17 18.20 7.34
N PHE A 228 11.11 17.54 7.80
CA PHE A 228 10.15 16.89 6.92
C PHE A 228 8.72 16.90 7.46
N TYR A 229 7.75 16.85 6.57
CA TYR A 229 6.33 16.67 6.89
C TYR A 229 6.00 15.22 7.21
N PHE A 230 6.50 14.33 6.39
CA PHE A 230 6.34 12.87 6.55
C PHE A 230 7.43 12.09 5.82
N ALA A 231 7.66 10.87 6.30
CA ALA A 231 8.46 9.85 5.64
C ALA A 231 7.78 8.51 5.93
N GLU A 232 6.89 8.06 5.02
CA GLU A 232 6.02 6.92 5.27
C GLU A 232 6.08 5.89 4.15
N THR A 233 5.94 4.64 4.54
CA THR A 233 5.94 3.49 3.64
C THR A 233 4.52 3.06 3.30
N ILE A 234 4.28 2.79 2.01
CA ILE A 234 3.03 2.26 1.49
C ILE A 234 3.29 0.98 0.68
N ALA A 235 2.32 0.09 0.66
CA ALA A 235 2.34 -1.09 -0.20
C ALA A 235 1.53 -0.83 -1.48
N LEU A 236 2.08 -1.23 -2.62
CA LEU A 236 1.39 -1.17 -3.90
C LEU A 236 1.09 -2.58 -4.40
N THR A 237 -0.18 -2.85 -4.65
CA THR A 237 -0.62 -4.06 -5.36
C THR A 237 -0.43 -3.85 -6.87
N ALA A 238 0.00 -4.87 -7.57
CA ALA A 238 0.26 -4.80 -9.01
C ALA A 238 -0.94 -4.27 -9.80
N ASN A 239 -0.73 -3.20 -10.57
CA ASN A 239 -1.72 -2.52 -11.40
C ASN A 239 -2.92 -1.91 -10.64
N GLU A 240 -2.81 -1.74 -9.32
CA GLU A 240 -3.81 -1.05 -8.51
C GLU A 240 -3.27 0.31 -8.06
N PRO A 241 -3.93 1.45 -8.40
CA PRO A 241 -3.53 2.74 -7.87
C PRO A 241 -3.88 2.82 -6.38
N VAL A 242 -2.95 3.39 -5.65
CA VAL A 242 -3.09 3.73 -4.23
C VAL A 242 -2.97 5.23 -4.10
N CYS A 243 -3.92 5.88 -3.43
CA CYS A 243 -3.77 7.27 -3.02
C CYS A 243 -3.07 7.32 -1.67
N PHE A 244 -1.85 7.84 -1.66
CA PHE A 244 -1.22 8.27 -0.42
C PHE A 244 -1.67 9.70 -0.13
N TRP A 245 -2.12 9.96 1.07
CA TRP A 245 -2.62 11.28 1.45
C TRP A 245 -2.40 11.60 2.93
N LYS A 246 -2.29 12.87 3.23
CA LYS A 246 -2.26 13.47 4.56
C LYS A 246 -3.13 14.70 4.57
N SER A 247 -3.82 14.94 5.65
CA SER A 247 -4.63 16.15 5.85
C SER A 247 -4.27 16.81 7.15
N ASP A 248 -4.42 18.13 7.20
CA ASP A 248 -4.22 18.96 8.40
C ASP A 248 -2.81 18.80 9.02
N MET A 249 -1.79 18.61 8.18
CA MET A 249 -0.40 18.52 8.64
C MET A 249 0.05 19.88 9.19
N ALA A 250 0.57 19.90 10.41
CA ALA A 250 1.15 21.10 11.00
C ALA A 250 2.27 21.67 10.11
N GLY A 251 2.23 22.96 9.87
CA GLY A 251 3.18 23.60 8.97
C GLY A 251 4.59 23.68 9.53
N LEU A 252 5.54 23.74 8.61
CA LEU A 252 6.95 23.96 8.85
C LEU A 252 7.44 25.14 8.02
N ASP A 253 8.40 25.92 8.53
CA ASP A 253 9.04 26.99 7.79
C ASP A 253 10.09 26.42 6.85
N ILE A 254 9.67 26.07 5.65
CA ILE A 254 10.53 25.50 4.59
C ILE A 254 10.53 26.44 3.39
N ALA A 255 11.71 26.79 2.92
CA ALA A 255 11.85 27.70 1.76
C ALA A 255 11.66 26.98 0.42
N ASN A 256 12.08 25.74 0.32
CA ASN A 256 11.97 24.93 -0.88
C ASN A 256 11.71 23.47 -0.51
N LEU A 257 10.56 22.96 -0.88
CA LEU A 257 10.22 21.56 -0.65
C LEU A 257 10.82 20.62 -1.68
N LYS A 258 11.17 19.44 -1.22
CA LYS A 258 11.60 18.30 -2.04
C LYS A 258 10.68 17.12 -1.80
N PHE A 259 10.16 16.55 -2.88
CA PHE A 259 9.40 15.31 -2.88
C PHE A 259 10.36 14.17 -3.15
N VAL A 260 10.35 13.16 -2.31
CA VAL A 260 11.22 12.00 -2.42
C VAL A 260 10.37 10.75 -2.45
N PHE A 261 10.64 9.88 -3.42
CA PHE A 261 10.01 8.58 -3.55
C PHE A 261 11.11 7.52 -3.60
N ASP A 262 11.11 6.62 -2.61
CA ASP A 262 12.02 5.50 -2.59
C ASP A 262 11.29 4.25 -3.10
N PHE A 263 11.68 3.79 -4.27
CA PHE A 263 11.07 2.67 -4.99
C PHE A 263 11.89 1.38 -4.92
N GLY A 264 12.94 1.34 -4.11
CA GLY A 264 13.77 0.15 -3.98
C GLY A 264 13.01 -1.00 -3.29
N GLY A 265 13.49 -2.22 -3.47
CA GLY A 265 12.74 -3.44 -3.22
C GLY A 265 11.86 -3.87 -4.42
N ASN A 266 12.06 -3.21 -5.57
CA ASN A 266 11.31 -3.47 -6.79
C ASN A 266 11.74 -4.77 -7.48
N ALA A 267 10.80 -5.41 -8.18
CA ALA A 267 11.10 -6.48 -9.14
C ALA A 267 11.77 -5.91 -10.41
N GLU A 268 12.38 -6.79 -11.19
CA GLU A 268 12.95 -6.42 -12.51
C GLU A 268 11.86 -5.94 -13.47
N ASN A 269 12.18 -4.90 -14.26
CA ASN A 269 11.28 -4.28 -15.24
C ASN A 269 9.97 -3.73 -14.62
N THR A 270 10.04 -3.22 -13.39
CA THR A 270 8.92 -2.53 -12.76
C THR A 270 8.74 -1.14 -13.36
N GLU A 271 7.51 -0.80 -13.73
CA GLU A 271 7.11 0.56 -14.04
C GLU A 271 6.26 1.11 -12.91
N ILE A 272 6.60 2.31 -12.44
CA ILE A 272 5.87 3.02 -11.40
C ILE A 272 5.37 4.35 -11.96
N MET A 273 4.10 4.61 -11.80
CA MET A 273 3.48 5.89 -12.10
C MET A 273 3.17 6.61 -10.79
N VAL A 274 3.61 7.84 -10.69
CA VAL A 274 3.21 8.81 -9.68
C VAL A 274 2.46 9.91 -10.39
N GLU A 275 1.22 10.17 -10.03
CA GLU A 275 0.36 11.13 -10.69
C GLU A 275 -0.50 11.92 -9.70
N SER A 276 -1.13 12.99 -10.17
CA SER A 276 -2.06 13.81 -9.41
C SER A 276 -1.48 14.28 -8.06
N ILE A 277 -0.21 14.73 -8.08
CA ILE A 277 0.43 15.29 -6.89
C ILE A 277 -0.27 16.60 -6.50
N VAL A 278 -0.77 16.67 -5.29
CA VAL A 278 -1.40 17.86 -4.71
C VAL A 278 -0.73 18.19 -3.39
N LEU A 279 -0.39 19.45 -3.22
CA LEU A 279 -0.07 20.06 -1.93
C LEU A 279 -0.83 21.38 -1.85
N LYS A 280 -1.61 21.60 -0.80
CA LYS A 280 -2.38 22.82 -0.63
C LYS A 280 -2.43 23.26 0.84
N ASP A 281 -2.67 24.53 1.07
CA ASP A 281 -3.04 25.03 2.41
C ASP A 281 -4.38 24.39 2.81
N HIS A 282 -4.43 23.78 3.99
CA HIS A 282 -5.60 23.08 4.53
C HIS A 282 -6.87 23.95 4.58
N THR A 283 -6.71 25.27 4.82
CA THR A 283 -7.84 26.19 4.89
C THR A 283 -8.50 26.49 3.55
N ASN A 284 -7.86 26.13 2.44
CA ASN A 284 -8.40 26.32 1.10
C ASN A 284 -9.36 25.18 0.74
N ASP A 285 -10.64 25.50 0.62
CA ASP A 285 -11.67 24.55 0.22
C ASP A 285 -11.66 24.34 -1.31
N ASP A 286 -11.23 23.16 -1.74
CA ASP A 286 -11.25 22.72 -3.14
C ASP A 286 -12.46 21.83 -3.47
N GLY A 287 -13.39 21.68 -2.51
CA GLY A 287 -14.56 20.81 -2.62
C GLY A 287 -14.26 19.33 -2.33
N THR A 288 -13.05 19.01 -1.87
CA THR A 288 -12.70 17.63 -1.50
C THR A 288 -13.33 17.27 -0.16
N ILE A 289 -14.03 16.14 -0.13
CA ILE A 289 -14.48 15.54 1.13
C ILE A 289 -13.39 14.58 1.57
N VAL A 290 -12.63 14.99 2.58
CA VAL A 290 -11.61 14.13 3.20
C VAL A 290 -12.34 13.03 3.98
N PRO A 291 -12.00 11.74 3.78
CA PRO A 291 -12.55 10.68 4.61
C PRO A 291 -12.22 10.95 6.08
N GLU A 292 -13.14 10.70 6.98
CA GLU A 292 -12.76 10.56 8.38
C GLU A 292 -11.74 9.44 8.46
N GLU A 293 -10.56 9.70 9.05
CA GLU A 293 -9.63 8.62 9.37
C GLU A 293 -10.42 7.60 10.18
N GLU A 294 -10.47 6.35 9.69
CA GLU A 294 -11.00 5.27 10.50
C GLU A 294 -10.08 5.17 11.73
N THR A 295 -10.48 5.87 12.80
CA THR A 295 -9.79 5.71 14.08
C THR A 295 -10.02 4.27 14.50
N VAL A 296 -8.97 3.45 14.40
CA VAL A 296 -9.01 2.11 14.96
C VAL A 296 -9.34 2.30 16.45
N PRO A 297 -10.46 1.75 16.94
CA PRO A 297 -10.82 1.92 18.34
C PRO A 297 -9.69 1.46 19.25
N GLU A 298 -9.49 2.18 20.36
CA GLU A 298 -8.53 1.73 21.37
C GLU A 298 -8.89 0.32 21.85
N PRO A 299 -7.98 -0.64 21.78
CA PRO A 299 -8.23 -1.99 22.26
C PRO A 299 -8.28 -2.00 23.79
N THR A 300 -8.81 -3.07 24.34
CA THR A 300 -8.63 -3.33 25.76
C THR A 300 -7.18 -3.75 26.01
N TRP A 301 -6.36 -2.80 26.54
CA TRP A 301 -4.98 -3.07 26.87
C TRP A 301 -4.86 -4.03 28.07
N SER A 302 -3.98 -5.02 27.97
CA SER A 302 -3.62 -5.88 29.08
C SER A 302 -2.85 -5.07 30.14
N ALA A 303 -2.80 -5.58 31.37
CA ALA A 303 -1.85 -5.03 32.35
C ALA A 303 -0.42 -5.36 31.90
N VAL A 304 0.52 -4.48 32.25
CA VAL A 304 1.95 -4.63 31.85
C VAL A 304 2.54 -5.95 32.35
N ASP A 305 2.13 -6.39 33.54
CA ASP A 305 2.54 -7.62 34.22
C ASP A 305 1.57 -8.81 34.00
N SER A 306 0.75 -8.74 32.99
CA SER A 306 -0.21 -9.81 32.64
C SER A 306 0.41 -10.85 31.72
N GLU A 307 -0.03 -12.10 31.83
CA GLU A 307 0.29 -13.17 30.87
C GLU A 307 -0.26 -12.90 29.46
N ASP A 308 -1.25 -12.01 29.33
CA ASP A 308 -1.78 -11.57 28.05
C ASP A 308 -0.84 -10.59 27.32
N ASN A 309 0.08 -9.96 28.05
CA ASN A 309 1.17 -9.17 27.48
C ASN A 309 2.30 -10.10 27.07
N LEU A 310 2.43 -10.34 25.78
CA LEU A 310 3.46 -11.23 25.20
C LEU A 310 4.88 -10.75 25.45
N TRP A 311 5.08 -9.47 25.79
CA TRP A 311 6.38 -8.91 26.17
C TRP A 311 6.73 -9.25 27.63
N TYR A 312 5.74 -9.44 28.49
CA TYR A 312 5.96 -9.69 29.93
C TYR A 312 6.63 -11.04 30.16
N GLY A 313 7.68 -11.02 30.98
CA GLY A 313 8.45 -12.24 31.29
C GLY A 313 9.35 -12.74 30.14
N THR A 314 9.39 -12.03 29.01
CA THR A 314 10.28 -12.37 27.91
C THR A 314 11.74 -12.09 28.31
N THR A 315 12.61 -13.08 28.11
CA THR A 315 14.06 -12.91 28.23
C THR A 315 14.62 -12.42 26.89
N PHE A 316 15.67 -11.61 26.95
CA PHE A 316 16.32 -11.10 25.74
C PHE A 316 17.80 -10.80 25.97
N THR A 317 18.57 -10.78 24.90
CA THR A 317 19.93 -10.24 24.85
C THR A 317 19.90 -8.84 24.28
N THR A 318 20.73 -7.94 24.84
CA THR A 318 20.84 -6.56 24.35
C THR A 318 22.10 -6.40 23.52
N THR A 319 21.97 -5.81 22.36
CA THR A 319 23.09 -5.36 21.53
C THR A 319 22.91 -3.89 21.18
N TYR A 320 24.01 -3.22 20.89
CA TYR A 320 24.01 -1.79 20.64
C TYR A 320 24.80 -1.47 19.38
N TYR A 321 24.36 -0.43 18.70
CA TYR A 321 25.20 0.29 17.76
C TYR A 321 25.20 1.76 18.17
N TYR A 322 26.32 2.23 18.73
CA TYR A 322 26.46 3.62 19.21
C TYR A 322 27.73 4.23 18.61
N ALA A 323 27.53 5.06 17.58
CA ALA A 323 28.60 5.54 16.71
C ALA A 323 28.56 7.07 16.48
N PRO A 324 28.61 7.89 17.55
CA PRO A 324 28.78 9.32 17.42
C PRO A 324 30.06 9.61 16.64
N GLY A 325 30.02 10.60 15.73
CA GLY A 325 31.20 10.93 14.90
C GLY A 325 31.65 9.79 13.97
N TRP A 326 30.73 8.91 13.54
CA TRP A 326 30.95 7.81 12.58
C TRP A 326 31.83 6.65 13.08
N SER A 327 32.17 6.63 14.34
CA SER A 327 32.92 5.54 14.95
C SER A 327 32.20 5.01 16.17
N GLN A 328 32.02 3.70 16.26
CA GLN A 328 31.41 3.07 17.42
C GLN A 328 32.29 3.31 18.65
N ILE A 329 31.64 3.72 19.72
CA ILE A 329 32.26 3.91 21.05
C ILE A 329 31.75 2.85 22.03
N ALA A 330 32.08 3.00 23.34
CA ALA A 330 31.57 2.08 24.36
C ALA A 330 30.05 2.10 24.39
N ASP A 331 29.47 0.92 24.45
CA ASP A 331 28.02 0.74 24.50
C ASP A 331 27.41 1.42 25.73
N PRO A 332 26.26 2.07 25.60
CA PRO A 332 25.49 2.54 26.75
C PRO A 332 24.95 1.34 27.55
N GLU A 333 24.73 1.53 28.83
CA GLU A 333 24.17 0.48 29.70
C GLU A 333 22.65 0.63 29.78
N LEU A 334 21.91 -0.39 29.34
CA LEU A 334 20.48 -0.50 29.62
C LEU A 334 20.26 -1.08 31.01
N LYS A 335 19.61 -0.31 31.89
CA LYS A 335 19.21 -0.74 33.22
C LYS A 335 17.74 -1.11 33.22
N ILE A 336 17.40 -2.20 33.90
CA ILE A 336 16.02 -2.72 33.96
C ILE A 336 15.64 -2.84 35.43
N GLU A 337 14.59 -2.11 35.82
CA GLU A 337 14.02 -2.16 37.15
C GLU A 337 12.52 -2.49 37.07
N GLY A 338 12.18 -3.77 37.27
CA GLY A 338 10.81 -4.25 37.07
C GLY A 338 10.39 -4.20 35.60
N THR A 339 9.44 -3.34 35.28
CA THR A 339 8.94 -3.12 33.92
C THR A 339 9.46 -1.81 33.27
N GLU A 340 10.36 -1.12 33.96
CA GLU A 340 10.97 0.12 33.51
C GLU A 340 12.39 -0.14 33.00
N TYR A 341 12.73 0.46 31.88
CA TYR A 341 14.04 0.41 31.23
C TYR A 341 14.62 1.82 31.20
N SER A 342 15.87 2.00 31.57
CA SER A 342 16.55 3.30 31.46
C SER A 342 17.90 3.17 30.79
N ILE A 343 18.24 4.15 29.97
CA ILE A 343 19.50 4.21 29.22
C ILE A 343 19.99 5.65 29.14
N SER A 344 21.30 5.83 29.18
CA SER A 344 21.95 7.15 29.10
C SER A 344 22.92 7.22 27.93
N PHE A 345 22.75 8.22 27.08
CA PHE A 345 23.61 8.49 25.94
C PHE A 345 24.55 9.67 26.27
N SER A 346 25.85 9.41 26.34
CA SER A 346 26.84 10.42 26.73
C SER A 346 27.15 11.42 25.63
N GLU A 347 27.11 10.99 24.37
CA GLU A 347 27.50 11.77 23.19
C GLU A 347 26.31 12.01 22.27
N ALA A 348 26.34 13.12 21.54
CA ALA A 348 25.34 13.40 20.51
C ALA A 348 25.58 12.57 19.26
N THR A 349 24.49 12.18 18.58
CA THR A 349 24.55 11.56 17.25
C THR A 349 23.83 12.44 16.22
N GLY A 350 24.22 12.35 14.95
CA GLY A 350 23.61 13.14 13.87
C GLY A 350 22.61 12.35 13.07
N GLU A 351 22.86 11.06 12.88
CA GLU A 351 22.04 10.22 12.02
C GLU A 351 21.27 9.20 12.87
N GLN A 352 20.04 8.88 12.45
CA GLN A 352 19.15 7.98 13.17
C GLN A 352 19.79 6.63 13.52
N TRP A 353 20.45 6.01 12.55
CA TRP A 353 21.10 4.70 12.71
C TRP A 353 22.36 4.70 13.60
N GLN A 354 22.87 5.88 13.98
CA GLN A 354 24.08 5.99 14.83
C GLN A 354 23.85 5.66 16.29
N ASN A 355 22.60 5.47 16.72
CA ASN A 355 22.28 5.12 18.10
C ASN A 355 21.12 4.12 18.15
N GLN A 356 21.47 2.83 18.11
CA GLN A 356 20.49 1.74 18.13
C GLN A 356 20.64 0.89 19.37
N VAL A 357 19.52 0.54 19.97
CA VAL A 357 19.40 -0.45 21.03
C VAL A 357 18.53 -1.58 20.54
N VAL A 358 19.06 -2.79 20.52
CA VAL A 358 18.36 -3.97 19.99
C VAL A 358 18.17 -5.00 21.11
N LEU A 359 16.93 -5.34 21.38
CA LEU A 359 16.52 -6.35 22.36
C LEU A 359 16.08 -7.62 21.61
N THR A 360 16.99 -8.57 21.45
CA THR A 360 16.68 -9.86 20.78
C THR A 360 16.06 -10.82 21.79
N THR A 361 14.80 -11.18 21.60
CA THR A 361 14.02 -11.98 22.54
C THR A 361 14.34 -13.48 22.40
N GLU A 362 14.08 -14.22 23.48
CA GLU A 362 14.09 -15.68 23.48
C GLU A 362 12.64 -16.19 23.44
N GLY A 363 12.17 -16.55 22.26
CA GLY A 363 10.87 -17.23 22.09
C GLY A 363 9.64 -16.36 21.86
N LEU A 364 9.78 -15.03 21.73
CA LEU A 364 8.67 -14.21 21.27
C LEU A 364 8.42 -14.43 19.76
N THR A 365 7.22 -14.90 19.44
CA THR A 365 6.83 -15.27 18.07
C THR A 365 5.52 -14.60 17.69
N THR A 366 5.31 -14.39 16.39
CA THR A 366 4.03 -13.94 15.83
C THR A 366 3.61 -14.79 14.63
N THR A 367 2.37 -14.66 14.18
CA THR A 367 1.84 -15.38 13.01
C THR A 367 1.09 -14.43 12.09
N ALA A 368 1.14 -14.70 10.79
CA ALA A 368 0.44 -13.92 9.77
C ALA A 368 -1.10 -14.02 9.83
N THR A 369 -1.65 -14.92 10.65
CA THR A 369 -3.09 -15.16 10.81
C THR A 369 -3.73 -14.36 11.94
N GLU A 370 -2.93 -13.72 12.77
CA GLU A 370 -3.36 -12.94 13.94
C GLU A 370 -3.13 -11.44 13.69
N GLU A 371 -3.83 -10.61 14.44
CA GLU A 371 -3.58 -9.17 14.54
C GLU A 371 -3.03 -8.85 15.92
N TYR A 372 -2.20 -7.81 16.01
CA TYR A 372 -1.48 -7.46 17.24
C TYR A 372 -1.63 -5.98 17.57
N ASP A 373 -1.58 -5.69 18.87
CA ASP A 373 -1.47 -4.34 19.41
C ASP A 373 -0.14 -4.17 20.12
N PHE A 374 0.45 -3.01 19.95
CA PHE A 374 1.68 -2.63 20.63
C PHE A 374 1.53 -1.26 21.28
N ARG A 375 2.07 -1.11 22.48
CA ARG A 375 2.14 0.15 23.20
C ARG A 375 3.39 0.21 24.06
N MET A 376 4.00 1.39 24.13
CA MET A 376 5.02 1.72 25.13
C MET A 376 4.96 3.20 25.44
N VAL A 377 5.58 3.61 26.55
CA VAL A 377 5.75 5.01 26.92
C VAL A 377 7.24 5.31 26.98
N MET A 378 7.68 6.39 26.34
CA MET A 378 9.04 6.89 26.42
C MET A 378 9.06 8.30 26.98
N ASN A 379 10.08 8.58 27.81
CA ASN A 379 10.40 9.91 28.31
C ASN A 379 11.88 10.15 28.10
N ALA A 380 12.24 11.30 27.56
CA ALA A 380 13.64 11.68 27.35
C ALA A 380 13.95 13.00 28.05
N THR A 381 15.18 13.19 28.51
CA THR A 381 15.62 14.47 29.13
C THR A 381 15.84 15.58 28.11
N ASN A 382 16.00 15.24 26.83
CA ASN A 382 16.16 16.17 25.72
C ASN A 382 15.24 15.76 24.57
N ASP A 383 14.93 16.71 23.67
CA ASP A 383 14.20 16.41 22.45
C ASP A 383 15.02 15.44 21.57
N ILE A 384 14.37 14.42 21.03
CA ILE A 384 14.93 13.50 20.03
C ILE A 384 13.92 13.38 18.90
N ALA A 385 14.27 13.85 17.71
CA ALA A 385 13.39 13.77 16.56
C ALA A 385 13.40 12.37 15.95
N GLY A 386 12.20 11.86 15.63
CA GLY A 386 12.02 10.67 14.82
C GLY A 386 12.54 9.36 15.42
N VAL A 387 12.45 9.18 16.74
CA VAL A 387 12.76 7.89 17.38
C VAL A 387 11.94 6.78 16.73
N THR A 388 12.64 5.74 16.24
CA THR A 388 11.98 4.59 15.60
C THR A 388 11.90 3.42 16.57
N VAL A 389 10.73 2.80 16.60
CA VAL A 389 10.43 1.57 17.35
C VAL A 389 9.98 0.52 16.36
N LYS A 390 10.73 -0.59 16.27
CA LYS A 390 10.44 -1.67 15.31
C LYS A 390 10.46 -3.03 15.99
N LEU A 391 9.38 -3.81 15.86
CA LEU A 391 9.33 -5.20 16.29
C LEU A 391 9.36 -6.10 15.06
N THR A 392 10.46 -6.83 14.87
CA THR A 392 10.78 -7.51 13.61
C THR A 392 11.42 -8.88 13.86
N GLN A 393 11.54 -9.70 12.81
CA GLN A 393 12.29 -10.96 12.80
C GLN A 393 13.79 -10.70 13.02
N THR A 394 14.46 -11.56 13.75
CA THR A 394 15.87 -11.36 14.16
C THR A 394 16.83 -11.24 12.99
N ASP A 395 16.64 -11.99 11.93
CA ASP A 395 17.49 -12.11 10.74
C ASP A 395 16.87 -11.50 9.47
N ASP A 396 15.69 -10.87 9.59
CA ASP A 396 14.98 -10.25 8.48
C ASP A 396 14.28 -8.97 8.98
N ASP A 397 14.86 -7.82 8.68
CA ASP A 397 14.30 -6.52 9.09
C ASP A 397 13.04 -6.13 8.31
N ASP A 398 12.76 -6.75 7.17
CA ASP A 398 11.56 -6.48 6.39
C ASP A 398 10.33 -7.27 6.88
N ALA A 399 10.56 -8.31 7.69
CA ALA A 399 9.51 -9.06 8.36
C ALA A 399 9.20 -8.45 9.75
N TYR A 400 8.38 -7.41 9.80
CA TYR A 400 8.02 -6.70 11.04
C TYR A 400 6.51 -6.67 11.29
N VAL A 401 6.13 -6.58 12.57
CA VAL A 401 4.73 -6.36 13.02
C VAL A 401 4.52 -4.91 13.46
N VAL A 402 5.55 -4.28 14.01
CA VAL A 402 5.49 -2.89 14.48
C VAL A 402 6.60 -2.08 13.83
N LEU A 403 6.25 -0.94 13.29
CA LEU A 403 7.18 0.10 12.84
C LEU A 403 6.53 1.46 13.11
N GLU A 404 6.98 2.11 14.18
CA GLU A 404 6.48 3.42 14.60
C GLU A 404 7.63 4.42 14.69
N ARG A 405 7.34 5.66 14.33
CA ARG A 405 8.29 6.77 14.45
C ARG A 405 7.63 7.93 15.18
N LYS A 406 8.28 8.42 16.24
CA LYS A 406 7.77 9.52 17.08
C LYS A 406 8.89 10.43 17.54
N ASP A 407 8.57 11.70 17.65
CA ASP A 407 9.44 12.67 18.33
C ASP A 407 9.26 12.53 19.84
N LEU A 408 10.35 12.50 20.56
CA LEU A 408 10.35 12.62 22.02
C LEU A 408 10.60 14.08 22.37
N LEU A 409 9.71 14.64 23.18
CA LEU A 409 9.83 16.00 23.72
C LEU A 409 10.40 15.94 25.13
N ALA A 410 11.35 16.81 25.43
CA ALA A 410 12.08 16.83 26.69
C ALA A 410 11.16 16.86 27.91
N GLY A 411 11.26 15.82 28.73
CA GLY A 411 10.50 15.67 29.96
C GLY A 411 9.03 15.27 29.80
N GLU A 412 8.56 15.01 28.59
CA GLU A 412 7.20 14.57 28.32
C GLU A 412 7.11 13.04 28.18
N ASP A 413 6.03 12.45 28.68
CA ASP A 413 5.70 11.04 28.45
C ASP A 413 5.04 10.90 27.08
N ILE A 414 5.77 10.36 26.12
CA ILE A 414 5.29 10.12 24.75
C ILE A 414 4.81 8.68 24.63
N VAL A 415 3.55 8.50 24.25
CA VAL A 415 2.97 7.18 23.97
C VAL A 415 3.25 6.81 22.52
N ILE A 416 3.93 5.68 22.34
CA ILE A 416 4.16 5.03 21.04
C ILE A 416 3.21 3.84 20.99
N LYS A 417 2.36 3.78 19.97
CA LYS A 417 1.38 2.70 19.84
C LYS A 417 1.10 2.35 18.39
N ALA A 418 0.91 1.06 18.15
CA ALA A 418 0.43 0.48 16.91
C ALA A 418 -0.75 -0.45 17.26
N ILE A 419 -1.91 -0.21 16.66
CA ILE A 419 -3.15 -0.92 16.99
C ILE A 419 -3.58 -1.73 15.78
N LYS A 420 -4.03 -2.98 16.03
CA LYS A 420 -4.59 -3.88 15.00
C LYS A 420 -3.62 -4.13 13.84
N GLN A 421 -2.34 -4.29 14.14
CA GLN A 421 -1.32 -4.56 13.14
C GLN A 421 -1.46 -5.98 12.64
N LYS A 422 -1.48 -6.15 11.33
CA LYS A 422 -1.48 -7.47 10.71
C LYS A 422 -0.20 -8.21 11.09
N GLY A 423 -0.34 -9.43 11.62
CA GLY A 423 0.79 -10.24 11.97
C GLY A 423 1.61 -10.69 10.76
N VAL A 424 2.86 -10.98 11.03
CA VAL A 424 3.83 -11.63 10.13
C VAL A 424 4.35 -12.87 10.85
N ASP A 425 4.72 -13.90 10.11
CA ASP A 425 5.30 -15.11 10.70
C ASP A 425 6.73 -14.80 11.19
N ILE A 426 6.87 -14.54 12.50
CA ILE A 426 8.14 -14.28 13.16
C ILE A 426 8.43 -15.45 14.10
N THR A 427 9.58 -16.08 13.91
CA THR A 427 10.02 -17.22 14.73
C THR A 427 10.83 -16.80 15.94
N GLN A 428 11.49 -15.66 15.88
CA GLN A 428 12.20 -15.01 16.97
C GLN A 428 12.19 -13.49 16.73
N ALA A 429 11.51 -12.76 17.60
CA ALA A 429 11.41 -11.32 17.48
C ALA A 429 12.59 -10.58 18.11
N LYS A 430 12.94 -9.44 17.53
CA LYS A 430 13.76 -8.40 18.17
C LYS A 430 12.99 -7.08 18.19
N LEU A 431 13.16 -6.32 19.27
CA LEU A 431 12.72 -4.94 19.37
C LEU A 431 13.91 -4.03 19.11
N VAL A 432 13.82 -3.24 18.06
CA VAL A 432 14.84 -2.26 17.65
C VAL A 432 14.34 -0.88 18.06
N LEU A 433 15.18 -0.13 18.73
CA LEU A 433 14.95 1.24 19.17
C LEU A 433 16.06 2.12 18.61
N ASP A 434 15.72 3.01 17.67
CA ASP A 434 16.67 3.93 17.05
C ASP A 434 16.50 5.31 17.68
N PHE A 435 17.53 5.76 18.40
CA PHE A 435 17.56 7.05 19.08
C PHE A 435 18.51 8.06 18.41
N GLY A 436 19.02 7.75 17.23
CA GLY A 436 19.96 8.63 16.55
C GLY A 436 19.37 10.03 16.26
N GLY A 437 20.21 11.04 16.27
CA GLY A 437 19.82 12.44 16.36
C GLY A 437 19.71 12.95 17.81
N ASN A 438 20.02 12.10 18.81
CA ASN A 438 19.99 12.50 20.21
C ASN A 438 21.06 13.57 20.52
N PRO A 439 20.74 14.58 21.34
CA PRO A 439 21.74 15.47 21.95
C PRO A 439 22.67 14.72 22.91
N ALA A 440 23.82 15.34 23.26
CA ALA A 440 24.72 14.80 24.28
C ALA A 440 24.05 14.81 25.65
N ALA A 441 24.43 13.86 26.51
CA ALA A 441 23.93 13.68 27.87
C ALA A 441 22.39 13.54 27.91
N THR A 442 21.85 12.68 27.05
CA THR A 442 20.41 12.37 27.02
C THR A 442 20.12 11.07 27.79
N ASP A 443 19.21 11.15 28.74
CA ASP A 443 18.65 9.98 29.41
C ASP A 443 17.28 9.67 28.82
N VAL A 444 17.01 8.37 28.59
CA VAL A 444 15.72 7.88 28.13
C VAL A 444 15.18 6.84 29.09
N VAL A 445 13.93 6.99 29.45
CA VAL A 445 13.17 6.01 30.26
C VAL A 445 12.07 5.42 29.39
N ILE A 446 11.98 4.09 29.37
CA ILE A 446 10.96 3.33 28.64
C ILE A 446 10.15 2.54 29.65
N LYS A 447 8.84 2.66 29.57
CA LYS A 447 7.92 1.98 30.50
C LYS A 447 6.67 1.50 29.78
N ASP A 448 5.91 0.65 30.44
CA ASP A 448 4.63 0.16 30.00
C ASP A 448 4.68 -0.50 28.59
N ILE A 449 5.71 -1.34 28.36
CA ILE A 449 5.77 -2.10 27.11
C ILE A 449 4.70 -3.19 27.16
N ILE A 450 3.72 -3.07 26.24
CA ILE A 450 2.66 -4.04 26.03
C ILE A 450 2.70 -4.47 24.57
N PHE A 451 2.80 -5.76 24.34
CA PHE A 451 2.61 -6.40 23.05
C PHE A 451 1.62 -7.53 23.23
N GLN A 452 0.49 -7.46 22.59
CA GLN A 452 -0.62 -8.41 22.79
C GLN A 452 -1.28 -8.77 21.47
N LYS A 453 -2.03 -9.88 21.43
CA LYS A 453 -2.97 -10.13 20.34
C LYS A 453 -4.10 -9.11 20.40
N HIS A 454 -4.52 -8.61 19.24
CA HIS A 454 -5.62 -7.65 19.14
C HIS A 454 -6.91 -8.24 19.72
N ARG A 455 -7.62 -7.42 20.47
CA ARG A 455 -8.93 -7.74 21.07
C ARG A 455 -9.84 -6.54 20.88
N ASP A 456 -10.95 -6.75 20.19
CA ASP A 456 -12.01 -5.74 20.01
C ASP A 456 -12.60 -5.28 21.35
#